data_d9d1f5f5a2d325ca0028b3dbc205d087
#
_entry.id   d9d1f5f5a2d325ca0028b3dbc205d087
#
_cell.length_a   1.000
_cell.length_b   1.000
_cell.length_c   1.000
_cell.angle_alpha   90.00
_cell.angle_beta   90.00
_cell.angle_gamma   90.00
#
_symmetry.space_group_name_H-M   'P 1'
#
loop_
_entity.id
_entity.type
_entity.pdbx_description
1 polymer ?
#
loop_
_entity_poly.entity_id
_entity_poly.type
_entity_poly.pdbx_seq_one_letter_code
_entity_poly.pdbx_strand_id
1 'polypeptide(L)'
;MSPGEEVICVRCQADLPRVRTVSFEENDIARIFWGLVPIEKGISFFHYAPHSPYSRILFELKYHDHPEVGKTMGRMMAEELKATSFFDGIDLIVPIPLSRKKERQRGYNQSDWIAWGISEATGIPTDTTSVVRTKSNPSQTTLDHRQRRENVRDIFAVRHPGSLEGRHILLVDDVITTGATMLSCAETIARACRVRFSVLSLAWARHS
;
A
#
# COMPACT_ATOMS: atom_id res chain seq x y z
N MET A 1 -9.84 16.91 -20.33
CA MET A 1 -10.55 15.84 -19.59
C MET A 1 -12.02 15.98 -19.90
N SER A 2 -12.67 14.89 -20.24
CA SER A 2 -14.12 14.88 -20.53
C SER A 2 -14.93 14.94 -19.23
N PRO A 3 -16.21 15.39 -19.25
CA PRO A 3 -17.06 15.34 -18.08
C PRO A 3 -17.14 13.91 -17.53
N GLY A 4 -16.75 13.69 -16.26
CA GLY A 4 -16.68 12.38 -15.61
C GLY A 4 -15.27 11.81 -15.48
N GLU A 5 -14.24 12.43 -16.05
CA GLU A 5 -12.83 12.09 -15.83
C GLU A 5 -12.29 12.84 -14.62
N GLU A 6 -12.22 12.16 -13.46
CA GLU A 6 -11.81 12.82 -12.20
C GLU A 6 -10.30 13.00 -12.10
N VAL A 7 -9.48 12.00 -12.44
CA VAL A 7 -8.03 11.99 -12.20
C VAL A 7 -7.25 11.38 -13.36
N ILE A 8 -7.81 10.37 -14.02
CA ILE A 8 -7.18 9.63 -15.13
C ILE A 8 -8.19 9.52 -16.27
N CYS A 9 -7.77 9.87 -17.50
CA CYS A 9 -8.66 9.76 -18.64
C CYS A 9 -8.87 8.29 -19.04
N VAL A 10 -9.99 8.01 -19.73
CA VAL A 10 -10.38 6.65 -20.16
C VAL A 10 -9.27 5.95 -20.94
N ARG A 11 -8.57 6.66 -21.84
CA ARG A 11 -7.44 6.10 -22.57
C ARG A 11 -6.29 5.70 -21.64
N CYS A 12 -5.87 6.59 -20.72
CA CYS A 12 -4.81 6.29 -19.77
C CYS A 12 -5.21 5.14 -18.83
N GLN A 13 -6.49 5.03 -18.48
CA GLN A 13 -7.00 3.92 -17.69
C GLN A 13 -6.90 2.59 -18.44
N ALA A 14 -7.29 2.58 -19.73
CA ALA A 14 -7.21 1.39 -20.56
C ALA A 14 -5.76 0.93 -20.79
N ASP A 15 -4.85 1.88 -21.01
CA ASP A 15 -3.44 1.62 -21.32
C ASP A 15 -2.57 1.40 -20.06
N LEU A 16 -3.12 1.53 -18.83
CA LEU A 16 -2.37 1.38 -17.57
C LEU A 16 -1.76 -0.04 -17.50
N PRO A 17 -0.43 -0.19 -17.28
CA PRO A 17 0.24 -1.49 -17.28
C PRO A 17 -0.08 -2.31 -16.04
N ARG A 18 -1.26 -2.94 -16.01
CA ARG A 18 -1.77 -3.74 -14.89
C ARG A 18 -0.81 -4.88 -14.53
N VAL A 19 -0.59 -5.08 -13.24
CA VAL A 19 0.01 -6.33 -12.74
C VAL A 19 -1.03 -7.42 -12.87
N ARG A 20 -0.74 -8.42 -13.70
CA ARG A 20 -1.60 -9.58 -13.89
C ARG A 20 -1.07 -10.75 -13.07
N THR A 21 -1.96 -11.45 -12.40
CA THR A 21 -1.64 -12.68 -11.67
C THR A 21 -2.71 -13.71 -11.87
N VAL A 22 -2.33 -14.98 -11.82
CA VAL A 22 -3.26 -16.12 -11.83
C VAL A 22 -3.63 -16.55 -10.41
N SER A 23 -2.84 -16.16 -9.41
CA SER A 23 -3.07 -16.42 -7.99
C SER A 23 -2.64 -15.20 -7.18
N PHE A 24 -3.46 -14.81 -6.22
CA PHE A 24 -3.11 -13.76 -5.26
C PHE A 24 -2.22 -14.28 -4.14
N GLU A 25 -2.27 -15.58 -3.88
CA GLU A 25 -1.49 -16.29 -2.88
C GLU A 25 -0.06 -16.55 -3.36
N GLU A 26 0.10 -16.87 -4.66
CA GLU A 26 1.35 -17.33 -5.25
C GLU A 26 1.82 -16.43 -6.39
N ASN A 27 2.28 -15.24 -6.05
CA ASN A 27 2.86 -14.30 -7.01
C ASN A 27 4.08 -13.59 -6.43
N ASP A 28 4.77 -12.83 -7.27
CA ASP A 28 6.01 -12.13 -6.87
C ASP A 28 5.82 -11.16 -5.70
N ILE A 29 4.63 -10.56 -5.55
CA ILE A 29 4.35 -9.65 -4.43
C ILE A 29 4.14 -10.46 -3.13
N ALA A 30 3.32 -11.52 -3.15
CA ALA A 30 3.10 -12.35 -1.97
C ALA A 30 4.41 -13.02 -1.50
N ARG A 31 5.26 -13.46 -2.44
CA ARG A 31 6.56 -14.10 -2.15
C ARG A 31 7.53 -13.23 -1.35
N ILE A 32 7.43 -11.90 -1.44
CA ILE A 32 8.23 -10.97 -0.62
C ILE A 32 8.03 -11.22 0.88
N PHE A 33 6.85 -11.69 1.27
CA PHE A 33 6.42 -11.84 2.66
C PHE A 33 6.42 -13.29 3.16
N TRP A 34 6.61 -14.28 2.26
CA TRP A 34 6.54 -15.70 2.62
C TRP A 34 7.57 -16.10 3.68
N GLY A 35 7.11 -16.84 4.69
CA GLY A 35 7.94 -17.31 5.80
C GLY A 35 8.36 -16.22 6.79
N LEU A 36 7.97 -14.95 6.56
CA LEU A 36 8.31 -13.81 7.40
C LEU A 36 7.11 -13.33 8.23
N VAL A 37 5.93 -13.31 7.62
CA VAL A 37 4.65 -12.99 8.27
C VAL A 37 3.53 -13.88 7.70
N PRO A 38 2.39 -14.05 8.41
CA PRO A 38 1.25 -14.86 7.93
C PRO A 38 0.52 -14.14 6.79
N ILE A 39 1.10 -14.17 5.60
CA ILE A 39 0.55 -13.58 4.36
C ILE A 39 -0.45 -14.53 3.72
N GLU A 40 -1.59 -14.00 3.29
CA GLU A 40 -2.64 -14.71 2.56
C GLU A 40 -2.58 -14.36 1.06
N LYS A 41 -2.69 -13.07 0.74
CA LYS A 41 -2.77 -12.58 -0.64
C LYS A 41 -1.89 -11.36 -0.85
N GLY A 42 -1.40 -11.15 -2.07
CA GLY A 42 -0.63 -9.97 -2.42
C GLY A 42 -0.82 -9.57 -3.88
N ILE A 43 -0.96 -8.26 -4.13
CA ILE A 43 -0.95 -7.71 -5.49
C ILE A 43 -0.54 -6.25 -5.47
N SER A 44 -0.01 -5.78 -6.59
CA SER A 44 0.11 -4.37 -6.94
C SER A 44 -0.73 -4.08 -8.16
N PHE A 45 -1.30 -2.89 -8.25
CA PHE A 45 -2.28 -2.58 -9.29
C PHE A 45 -1.64 -2.41 -10.67
N PHE A 46 -0.52 -1.65 -10.74
CA PHE A 46 0.20 -1.49 -11.99
C PHE A 46 1.73 -1.52 -11.84
N HIS A 47 2.44 -1.79 -12.94
CA HIS A 47 3.89 -1.72 -13.00
C HIS A 47 4.35 -0.27 -13.10
N TYR A 48 5.17 0.18 -12.14
CA TYR A 48 5.81 1.48 -12.19
C TYR A 48 7.09 1.42 -13.03
N ALA A 49 7.18 2.29 -14.02
CA ALA A 49 8.42 2.55 -14.75
C ALA A 49 8.75 4.04 -14.65
N PRO A 50 9.98 4.42 -14.27
CA PRO A 50 10.42 5.81 -14.33
C PRO A 50 10.21 6.38 -15.72
N HIS A 51 9.82 7.66 -15.80
CA HIS A 51 9.57 8.38 -17.07
C HIS A 51 8.40 7.85 -17.93
N SER A 52 7.62 6.86 -17.43
CA SER A 52 6.38 6.48 -18.09
C SER A 52 5.29 7.54 -17.89
N PRO A 53 4.30 7.65 -18.80
CA PRO A 53 3.16 8.54 -18.60
C PRO A 53 2.44 8.31 -17.25
N TYR A 54 2.45 7.08 -16.76
CA TYR A 54 1.80 6.65 -15.52
C TYR A 54 2.56 7.01 -14.24
N SER A 55 3.86 7.34 -14.36
CA SER A 55 4.65 7.86 -13.23
C SER A 55 4.08 9.14 -12.66
N ARG A 56 3.33 9.91 -13.49
CA ARG A 56 2.64 11.13 -13.11
C ARG A 56 1.58 10.89 -12.04
N ILE A 57 0.90 9.74 -12.02
CA ILE A 57 -0.08 9.40 -10.99
C ILE A 57 0.56 9.46 -9.60
N LEU A 58 1.72 8.81 -9.43
CA LEU A 58 2.45 8.82 -8.16
C LEU A 58 3.07 10.19 -7.85
N PHE A 59 3.42 10.96 -8.87
CA PHE A 59 3.98 12.29 -8.71
C PHE A 59 2.91 13.26 -8.21
N GLU A 60 1.72 13.29 -8.83
CA GLU A 60 0.59 14.09 -8.37
C GLU A 60 0.19 13.71 -6.93
N LEU A 61 0.10 12.41 -6.64
CA LEU A 61 -0.20 11.89 -5.30
C LEU A 61 0.85 12.29 -4.24
N LYS A 62 2.10 12.57 -4.61
CA LYS A 62 3.18 12.85 -3.64
C LYS A 62 3.53 14.32 -3.48
N TYR A 63 3.30 15.16 -4.49
CA TYR A 63 3.94 16.47 -4.55
C TYR A 63 3.03 17.65 -4.90
N HIS A 64 1.79 17.43 -5.33
CA HIS A 64 0.93 18.50 -5.84
C HIS A 64 -0.31 18.79 -5.01
N ASP A 65 -0.37 18.30 -3.76
CA ASP A 65 -1.52 18.47 -2.87
C ASP A 65 -2.85 18.01 -3.51
N HIS A 66 -2.76 16.86 -4.21
CA HIS A 66 -3.89 16.20 -4.87
C HIS A 66 -4.20 14.84 -4.21
N PRO A 67 -4.67 14.84 -2.94
CA PRO A 67 -4.99 13.61 -2.23
C PRO A 67 -6.15 12.83 -2.88
N GLU A 68 -7.06 13.52 -3.60
CA GLU A 68 -8.17 12.91 -4.34
C GLU A 68 -7.69 11.91 -5.41
N VAL A 69 -6.47 12.07 -5.93
CA VAL A 69 -5.83 11.07 -6.81
C VAL A 69 -5.75 9.72 -6.11
N GLY A 70 -5.31 9.70 -4.84
CA GLY A 70 -5.24 8.49 -4.05
C GLY A 70 -6.60 7.83 -3.87
N LYS A 71 -7.62 8.61 -3.54
CA LYS A 71 -8.98 8.11 -3.32
C LYS A 71 -9.58 7.53 -4.62
N THR A 72 -9.44 8.24 -5.74
CA THR A 72 -9.92 7.78 -7.05
C THR A 72 -9.21 6.51 -7.50
N MET A 73 -7.88 6.44 -7.34
CA MET A 73 -7.11 5.25 -7.67
C MET A 73 -7.47 4.07 -6.77
N GLY A 74 -7.66 4.30 -5.47
CA GLY A 74 -8.11 3.28 -4.51
C GLY A 74 -9.47 2.70 -4.88
N ARG A 75 -10.44 3.55 -5.23
CA ARG A 75 -11.76 3.11 -5.71
C ARG A 75 -11.64 2.28 -6.98
N MET A 76 -10.84 2.73 -7.97
CA MET A 76 -10.63 2.02 -9.23
C MET A 76 -9.97 0.63 -9.02
N MET A 77 -8.96 0.55 -8.15
CA MET A 77 -8.35 -0.72 -7.75
C MET A 77 -9.38 -1.68 -7.15
N ALA A 78 -10.20 -1.16 -6.24
CA ALA A 78 -11.24 -1.95 -5.57
C ALA A 78 -12.30 -2.44 -6.55
N GLU A 79 -12.80 -1.58 -7.45
CA GLU A 79 -13.79 -1.98 -8.45
C GLU A 79 -13.27 -3.07 -9.39
N GLU A 80 -12.01 -3.01 -9.83
CA GLU A 80 -11.42 -4.06 -10.65
C GLU A 80 -11.21 -5.38 -9.88
N LEU A 81 -10.81 -5.31 -8.60
CA LEU A 81 -10.52 -6.48 -7.79
C LEU A 81 -11.77 -7.10 -7.15
N LYS A 82 -12.89 -6.37 -7.00
CA LYS A 82 -14.17 -6.91 -6.49
C LYS A 82 -14.74 -8.04 -7.33
N ALA A 83 -14.41 -8.08 -8.61
CA ALA A 83 -14.81 -9.18 -9.49
C ALA A 83 -14.03 -10.49 -9.23
N THR A 84 -13.06 -10.44 -8.29
CA THR A 84 -12.20 -11.56 -7.91
C THR A 84 -12.40 -11.92 -6.44
N SER A 85 -11.72 -12.98 -5.97
CA SER A 85 -11.68 -13.38 -4.55
C SER A 85 -10.70 -12.57 -3.70
N PHE A 86 -10.11 -11.47 -4.20
CA PHE A 86 -9.05 -10.77 -3.50
C PHE A 86 -9.48 -10.24 -2.13
N PHE A 87 -10.67 -9.64 -2.05
CA PHE A 87 -11.18 -9.04 -0.80
C PHE A 87 -11.87 -10.03 0.14
N ASP A 88 -12.05 -11.29 -0.27
CA ASP A 88 -12.75 -12.29 0.54
C ASP A 88 -12.01 -12.52 1.87
N GLY A 89 -12.76 -12.39 2.97
CA GLY A 89 -12.28 -12.60 4.33
C GLY A 89 -11.41 -11.49 4.91
N ILE A 90 -11.24 -10.34 4.22
CA ILE A 90 -10.53 -9.17 4.76
C ILE A 90 -11.48 -8.41 5.70
N ASP A 91 -11.02 -8.18 6.94
CA ASP A 91 -11.81 -7.55 8.00
C ASP A 91 -11.50 -6.06 8.17
N LEU A 92 -10.28 -5.63 7.82
CA LEU A 92 -9.79 -4.29 8.13
C LEU A 92 -8.73 -3.84 7.12
N ILE A 93 -8.81 -2.59 6.68
CA ILE A 93 -7.77 -1.94 5.87
C ILE A 93 -6.87 -1.12 6.81
N VAL A 94 -5.56 -1.35 6.74
CA VAL A 94 -4.56 -0.56 7.47
C VAL A 94 -3.58 0.04 6.48
N PRO A 95 -3.67 1.35 6.21
CA PRO A 95 -2.69 2.02 5.37
C PRO A 95 -1.33 2.09 6.06
N ILE A 96 -0.25 1.99 5.29
CA ILE A 96 1.11 2.13 5.82
C ILE A 96 1.34 3.57 6.31
N PRO A 97 1.66 3.76 7.61
CA PRO A 97 1.83 5.10 8.16
C PRO A 97 3.04 5.83 7.58
N LEU A 98 2.85 7.09 7.21
CA LEU A 98 3.92 7.98 6.81
C LEU A 98 4.65 8.55 8.02
N SER A 99 5.92 8.94 7.87
CA SER A 99 6.62 9.61 8.97
C SER A 99 6.06 11.02 9.18
N ARG A 100 5.97 11.48 10.43
CA ARG A 100 5.47 12.82 10.79
C ARG A 100 6.15 13.95 10.00
N LYS A 101 7.47 13.80 9.69
CA LYS A 101 8.20 14.77 8.88
C LYS A 101 7.65 14.84 7.47
N LYS A 102 7.47 13.69 6.83
CA LYS A 102 6.93 13.61 5.45
C LYS A 102 5.46 14.01 5.39
N GLU A 103 4.67 13.62 6.39
CA GLU A 103 3.26 14.00 6.49
C GLU A 103 3.08 15.51 6.63
N ARG A 104 3.88 16.18 7.49
CA ARG A 104 3.88 17.66 7.58
C ARG A 104 4.33 18.34 6.28
N GLN A 105 5.27 17.73 5.55
CA GLN A 105 5.76 18.26 4.28
C GLN A 105 4.75 18.12 3.15
N ARG A 106 3.93 17.05 3.18
CA ARG A 106 2.95 16.71 2.13
C ARG A 106 1.53 17.14 2.46
N GLY A 107 1.24 17.42 3.73
CA GLY A 107 -0.10 17.73 4.23
C GLY A 107 -0.93 16.48 4.56
N TYR A 108 -0.59 15.30 4.02
CA TYR A 108 -1.35 14.05 4.18
C TYR A 108 -0.50 12.79 4.00
N ASN A 109 -1.07 11.63 4.36
CA ASN A 109 -0.55 10.31 4.05
C ASN A 109 -1.25 9.77 2.80
N GLN A 110 -0.51 9.47 1.75
CA GLN A 110 -1.02 8.95 0.47
C GLN A 110 -1.78 7.65 0.64
N SER A 111 -1.23 6.75 1.48
CA SER A 111 -1.80 5.42 1.69
C SER A 111 -3.16 5.49 2.38
N ASP A 112 -3.43 6.53 3.20
CA ASP A 112 -4.75 6.75 3.82
C ASP A 112 -5.81 7.05 2.75
N TRP A 113 -5.50 7.91 1.79
CA TRP A 113 -6.43 8.27 0.72
C TRP A 113 -6.72 7.09 -0.20
N ILE A 114 -5.71 6.29 -0.51
CA ILE A 114 -5.90 5.04 -1.27
C ILE A 114 -6.81 4.08 -0.47
N ALA A 115 -6.54 3.90 0.82
CA ALA A 115 -7.32 3.04 1.70
C ALA A 115 -8.79 3.50 1.81
N TRP A 116 -9.06 4.81 1.92
CA TRP A 116 -10.41 5.33 1.93
C TRP A 116 -11.16 5.09 0.62
N GLY A 117 -10.48 5.19 -0.53
CA GLY A 117 -11.07 4.84 -1.83
C GLY A 117 -11.45 3.36 -1.91
N ILE A 118 -10.59 2.47 -1.40
CA ILE A 118 -10.87 1.03 -1.31
C ILE A 118 -12.04 0.77 -0.36
N SER A 119 -12.04 1.39 0.82
CA SER A 119 -13.09 1.27 1.84
C SER A 119 -14.45 1.68 1.29
N GLU A 120 -14.51 2.81 0.58
CA GLU A 120 -15.76 3.31 -0.04
C GLU A 120 -16.33 2.31 -1.05
N ALA A 121 -15.49 1.68 -1.86
CA ALA A 121 -15.93 0.73 -2.86
C ALA A 121 -16.28 -0.65 -2.27
N THR A 122 -15.57 -1.11 -1.23
CA THR A 122 -15.71 -2.48 -0.70
C THR A 122 -16.59 -2.56 0.55
N GLY A 123 -16.76 -1.45 1.29
CA GLY A 123 -17.39 -1.44 2.60
C GLY A 123 -16.48 -1.93 3.74
N ILE A 124 -15.23 -2.34 3.46
CA ILE A 124 -14.29 -2.79 4.49
C ILE A 124 -13.80 -1.58 5.28
N PRO A 125 -13.88 -1.56 6.62
CA PRO A 125 -13.48 -0.42 7.43
C PRO A 125 -11.96 -0.15 7.34
N THR A 126 -11.57 1.13 7.53
CA THR A 126 -10.17 1.57 7.54
C THR A 126 -9.76 2.01 8.94
N ASP A 127 -8.57 1.58 9.39
CA ASP A 127 -7.93 2.03 10.63
C ASP A 127 -6.60 2.73 10.33
N THR A 128 -6.56 4.04 10.50
CA THR A 128 -5.39 4.89 10.33
C THR A 128 -4.69 5.23 11.65
N THR A 129 -5.14 4.67 12.77
CA THR A 129 -4.75 5.10 14.12
C THR A 129 -4.01 4.04 14.92
N SER A 130 -4.35 2.77 14.74
CA SER A 130 -3.80 1.66 15.54
C SER A 130 -2.33 1.38 15.25
N VAL A 131 -1.84 1.73 14.06
CA VAL A 131 -0.41 1.60 13.71
C VAL A 131 0.16 2.98 13.42
N VAL A 132 1.34 3.27 13.96
CA VAL A 132 2.01 4.56 13.74
C VAL A 132 3.46 4.37 13.38
N ARG A 133 4.00 5.34 12.63
CA ARG A 133 5.44 5.40 12.34
C ARG A 133 6.13 6.30 13.36
N THR A 134 7.05 5.74 14.14
CA THR A 134 7.73 6.41 15.26
C THR A 134 9.00 7.13 14.84
N LYS A 135 9.70 6.64 13.81
CA LYS A 135 10.97 7.18 13.32
C LYS A 135 10.91 7.55 11.84
N SER A 136 11.61 8.61 11.46
CA SER A 136 11.88 8.91 10.05
C SER A 136 13.15 8.16 9.65
N ASN A 137 13.09 7.34 8.59
CA ASN A 137 14.33 6.84 8.00
C ASN A 137 15.09 8.05 7.42
N PRO A 138 16.40 8.25 7.74
CA PRO A 138 17.22 9.16 6.97
C PRO A 138 17.19 8.75 5.50
N SER A 139 17.14 9.70 4.58
CA SER A 139 17.27 9.41 3.16
C SER A 139 18.67 8.85 2.92
N GLN A 140 18.76 7.58 2.54
CA GLN A 140 20.03 6.87 2.41
C GLN A 140 20.27 6.54 0.95
N THR A 141 21.13 7.31 0.34
CA THR A 141 21.68 7.07 -1.00
C THR A 141 22.83 6.06 -1.02
N THR A 142 23.27 5.50 0.12
CA THR A 142 24.54 4.75 0.20
C THR A 142 24.56 3.48 1.05
N LEU A 143 23.41 2.85 1.38
CA LEU A 143 23.43 1.64 2.22
C LEU A 143 23.13 0.35 1.46
N ASP A 144 23.90 -0.71 1.80
CA ASP A 144 23.81 -2.09 1.34
C ASP A 144 22.47 -2.74 1.78
N HIS A 145 21.99 -3.73 1.01
CA HIS A 145 20.72 -4.46 1.22
C HIS A 145 20.55 -5.04 2.64
N ARG A 146 21.64 -5.47 3.29
CA ARG A 146 21.63 -6.03 4.65
C ARG A 146 21.41 -4.95 5.70
N GLN A 147 22.06 -3.80 5.56
CA GLN A 147 21.91 -2.63 6.44
C GLN A 147 20.54 -1.97 6.29
N ARG A 148 19.89 -2.08 5.10
CA ARG A 148 18.52 -1.61 4.90
C ARG A 148 17.51 -2.39 5.73
N ARG A 149 17.67 -3.73 5.89
CA ARG A 149 16.79 -4.56 6.75
C ARG A 149 16.97 -4.26 8.24
N GLU A 150 18.20 -4.01 8.70
CA GLU A 150 18.48 -3.71 10.11
C GLU A 150 18.00 -2.31 10.50
N ASN A 151 18.08 -1.32 9.60
CA ASN A 151 17.64 0.06 9.86
C ASN A 151 16.11 0.26 9.77
N VAL A 152 15.35 -0.75 9.31
CA VAL A 152 13.88 -0.71 9.21
C VAL A 152 13.23 -1.34 10.46
N ARG A 153 14.00 -1.98 11.36
CA ARG A 153 13.48 -2.48 12.63
C ARG A 153 13.06 -1.33 13.53
N ASP A 154 11.87 -1.47 14.13
CA ASP A 154 11.30 -0.54 15.13
C ASP A 154 10.95 0.87 14.63
N ILE A 155 10.66 1.02 13.33
CA ILE A 155 10.13 2.29 12.81
C ILE A 155 8.62 2.41 12.98
N PHE A 156 7.91 1.32 13.25
CA PHE A 156 6.48 1.29 13.53
C PHE A 156 6.20 0.92 14.99
N ALA A 157 5.02 1.26 15.47
CA ALA A 157 4.49 0.83 16.76
C ALA A 157 2.98 0.61 16.65
N VAL A 158 2.47 -0.40 17.37
CA VAL A 158 1.04 -0.66 17.53
C VAL A 158 0.55 0.09 18.76
N ARG A 159 -0.44 0.97 18.60
CA ARG A 159 -1.06 1.73 19.68
C ARG A 159 -2.30 1.03 20.26
N HIS A 160 -3.10 0.42 19.37
CA HIS A 160 -4.36 -0.20 19.74
C HIS A 160 -4.39 -1.67 19.29
N PRO A 161 -3.66 -2.58 19.99
CA PRO A 161 -3.58 -3.99 19.60
C PRO A 161 -4.94 -4.69 19.59
N GLY A 162 -5.84 -4.33 20.51
CA GLY A 162 -7.18 -4.91 20.57
C GLY A 162 -8.04 -4.68 19.32
N SER A 163 -7.80 -3.58 18.60
CA SER A 163 -8.49 -3.30 17.33
C SER A 163 -8.04 -4.20 16.18
N LEU A 164 -6.86 -4.81 16.30
CA LEU A 164 -6.23 -5.62 15.28
C LEU A 164 -6.31 -7.13 15.55
N GLU A 165 -6.45 -7.52 16.83
CA GLU A 165 -6.39 -8.92 17.26
C GLU A 165 -7.40 -9.81 16.53
N GLY A 166 -6.94 -10.95 16.04
CA GLY A 166 -7.72 -11.97 15.33
C GLY A 166 -8.15 -11.60 13.90
N ARG A 167 -7.80 -10.40 13.40
CA ARG A 167 -8.29 -9.90 12.11
C ARG A 167 -7.42 -10.36 10.93
N HIS A 168 -8.05 -10.40 9.78
CA HIS A 168 -7.38 -10.44 8.48
C HIS A 168 -7.23 -9.00 7.97
N ILE A 169 -6.00 -8.51 7.97
CA ILE A 169 -5.66 -7.11 7.69
C ILE A 169 -5.16 -6.96 6.26
N LEU A 170 -5.75 -6.02 5.52
CA LEU A 170 -5.21 -5.55 4.25
C LEU A 170 -4.25 -4.38 4.51
N LEU A 171 -2.96 -4.58 4.31
CA LEU A 171 -1.97 -3.50 4.31
C LEU A 171 -1.96 -2.81 2.95
N VAL A 172 -2.07 -1.47 2.96
CA VAL A 172 -2.13 -0.66 1.74
C VAL A 172 -1.00 0.35 1.69
N ASP A 173 -0.31 0.43 0.54
CA ASP A 173 0.73 1.44 0.30
C ASP A 173 0.67 2.01 -1.12
N ASP A 174 1.35 3.13 -1.38
CA ASP A 174 1.41 3.73 -2.71
C ASP A 174 2.34 2.94 -3.65
N VAL A 175 3.52 2.51 -3.19
CA VAL A 175 4.51 1.81 -4.02
C VAL A 175 5.22 0.72 -3.26
N ILE A 176 5.21 -0.49 -3.80
CA ILE A 176 6.13 -1.56 -3.39
C ILE A 176 7.37 -1.52 -4.31
N THR A 177 8.55 -1.48 -3.69
CA THR A 177 9.84 -1.72 -4.34
C THR A 177 10.39 -3.07 -3.87
N THR A 178 11.11 -3.09 -2.76
CA THR A 178 11.59 -4.31 -2.09
C THR A 178 10.58 -4.87 -1.08
N GLY A 179 9.48 -4.19 -0.81
CA GLY A 179 8.51 -4.55 0.22
C GLY A 179 8.95 -4.30 1.67
N ALA A 180 10.18 -3.83 1.89
CA ALA A 180 10.77 -3.72 3.23
C ALA A 180 9.95 -2.85 4.22
N THR A 181 9.33 -1.76 3.75
CA THR A 181 8.49 -0.89 4.58
C THR A 181 7.24 -1.62 5.05
N MET A 182 6.54 -2.26 4.11
CA MET A 182 5.30 -2.99 4.38
C MET A 182 5.58 -4.23 5.26
N LEU A 183 6.68 -4.95 4.98
CA LEU A 183 7.13 -6.08 5.80
C LEU A 183 7.42 -5.67 7.24
N SER A 184 8.17 -4.57 7.45
CA SER A 184 8.45 -4.07 8.80
C SER A 184 7.18 -3.67 9.56
N CYS A 185 6.19 -3.10 8.87
CA CYS A 185 4.89 -2.80 9.45
C CYS A 185 4.16 -4.10 9.85
N ALA A 186 4.09 -5.08 8.94
CA ALA A 186 3.47 -6.38 9.18
C ALA A 186 4.14 -7.13 10.34
N GLU A 187 5.49 -7.20 10.38
CA GLU A 187 6.23 -7.81 11.50
C GLU A 187 5.95 -7.14 12.83
N THR A 188 5.82 -5.80 12.84
CA THR A 188 5.49 -5.05 14.06
C THR A 188 4.10 -5.39 14.57
N ILE A 189 3.12 -5.51 13.68
CA ILE A 189 1.76 -5.90 14.03
C ILE A 189 1.73 -7.36 14.49
N ALA A 190 2.39 -8.29 13.77
CA ALA A 190 2.41 -9.71 14.10
C ALA A 190 3.10 -10.03 15.45
N ARG A 191 4.04 -9.19 15.90
CA ARG A 191 4.62 -9.30 17.24
C ARG A 191 3.65 -8.87 18.35
N ALA A 192 2.71 -7.99 18.05
CA ALA A 192 1.76 -7.44 19.01
C ALA A 192 0.42 -8.18 19.05
N CYS A 193 -0.01 -8.76 17.93
CA CYS A 193 -1.34 -9.33 17.72
C CYS A 193 -1.27 -10.60 16.87
N ARG A 194 -2.23 -11.53 17.10
CA ARG A 194 -2.45 -12.64 16.17
C ARG A 194 -3.31 -12.15 15.01
N VAL A 195 -2.75 -12.08 13.83
CA VAL A 195 -3.37 -11.53 12.63
C VAL A 195 -2.96 -12.31 11.39
N ARG A 196 -3.73 -12.16 10.32
CA ARG A 196 -3.36 -12.58 8.95
C ARG A 196 -3.25 -11.33 8.09
N PHE A 197 -2.44 -11.39 7.04
CA PHE A 197 -2.23 -10.24 6.17
C PHE A 197 -2.58 -10.54 4.72
N SER A 198 -3.17 -9.54 4.05
CA SER A 198 -3.07 -9.37 2.61
C SER A 198 -2.40 -8.03 2.33
N VAL A 199 -1.77 -7.90 1.17
CA VAL A 199 -1.06 -6.67 0.80
C VAL A 199 -1.53 -6.17 -0.56
N LEU A 200 -1.74 -4.86 -0.66
CA LEU A 200 -2.14 -4.18 -1.88
C LEU A 200 -1.36 -2.87 -2.02
N SER A 201 -0.77 -2.64 -3.17
CA SER A 201 -0.18 -1.34 -3.49
C SER A 201 -0.70 -0.79 -4.81
N LEU A 202 -0.67 0.54 -4.93
CA LEU A 202 -1.04 1.19 -6.17
C LEU A 202 -0.03 0.84 -7.28
N ALA A 203 1.26 0.80 -6.96
CA ALA A 203 2.28 0.53 -7.97
C ALA A 203 3.38 -0.43 -7.48
N TRP A 204 3.96 -1.17 -8.42
CA TRP A 204 5.13 -2.01 -8.21
C TRP A 204 6.32 -1.52 -9.03
N ALA A 205 7.35 -1.00 -8.36
CA ALA A 205 8.62 -0.63 -8.97
C ALA A 205 9.59 -1.82 -8.89
N ARG A 206 9.60 -2.64 -9.94
CA ARG A 206 10.52 -3.77 -10.08
C ARG A 206 11.93 -3.24 -10.33
N HIS A 207 12.90 -3.64 -9.52
CA HIS A 207 14.31 -3.42 -9.84
C HIS A 207 14.72 -4.45 -10.88
N SER A 208 15.14 -3.96 -12.04
CA SER A 208 15.78 -4.75 -13.10
C SER A 208 17.14 -5.21 -12.64
#